data_0a8a4efc41853d9ffc0358fe3a9e4f7f
#
_entry.id   0a8a4efc41853d9ffc0358fe3a9e4f7f
#
_cell.length_a   1.000
_cell.length_b   1.000
_cell.length_c   1.000
_cell.angle_alpha   90.00
_cell.angle_beta   90.00
_cell.angle_gamma   90.00
#
_symmetry.space_group_name_H-M   'P 1'
#
loop_
_entity.id
_entity.type
_entity.pdbx_description
1 polymer ?
#
loop_
_entity_poly.entity_id
_entity_poly.type
_entity_poly.pdbx_seq_one_letter_code
_entity_poly.pdbx_strand_id
1 'polypeptide(L)'
;ERQLNYLLNEKLNQKFPPFVNLGVLGFNFGMQGMQFTATSTVAENQTMSFPMYVHSIPNNNDNQDIVSMGCNAALMTKRVIDNSFEVLAIQMMTVLQAIDYLKCTDRLSSETHHIYTEIRKIFPKFIEDKPKYKDLERIRKYFEKSDPVISFKLGKVPQQVNS
;
A
#
# COMPACT_ATOMS: atom_id res chain seq x y z
N GLU A 1 -0.60 -7.35 -0.44
CA GLU A 1 0.59 -8.21 -0.26
C GLU A 1 0.67 -9.31 -1.32
N ARG A 2 -0.38 -10.07 -1.66
CA ARG A 2 -0.32 -11.13 -2.69
C ARG A 2 0.18 -10.65 -4.05
N GLN A 3 -0.24 -9.47 -4.49
CA GLN A 3 0.26 -8.85 -5.74
C GLN A 3 1.74 -8.48 -5.62
N LEU A 4 2.15 -7.98 -4.45
CA LEU A 4 3.56 -7.68 -4.17
C LEU A 4 4.41 -8.94 -4.22
N ASN A 5 3.98 -10.02 -3.54
CA ASN A 5 4.67 -11.30 -3.60
C ASN A 5 4.77 -11.85 -5.03
N TYR A 6 3.71 -11.71 -5.83
CA TYR A 6 3.75 -12.12 -7.24
C TYR A 6 4.84 -11.36 -8.02
N LEU A 7 4.95 -10.04 -7.84
CA LEU A 7 5.96 -9.22 -8.53
C LEU A 7 7.39 -9.57 -8.07
N LEU A 8 7.58 -9.88 -6.79
CA LEU A 8 8.90 -10.08 -6.19
C LEU A 8 9.42 -11.51 -6.32
N ASN A 9 8.55 -12.47 -6.62
CA ASN A 9 8.89 -13.89 -6.72
C ASN A 9 9.09 -14.30 -8.19
N GLU A 10 10.33 -14.48 -8.60
CA GLU A 10 10.70 -14.88 -9.96
C GLU A 10 10.04 -16.18 -10.43
N LYS A 11 9.83 -17.13 -9.50
CA LYS A 11 9.21 -18.43 -9.82
C LYS A 11 7.71 -18.27 -10.17
N LEU A 12 7.05 -17.23 -9.66
CA LEU A 12 5.64 -16.96 -9.92
C LEU A 12 5.46 -16.12 -11.18
N ASN A 13 6.24 -15.05 -11.34
CA ASN A 13 6.04 -14.09 -12.42
C ASN A 13 6.81 -14.43 -13.70
N GLN A 14 7.92 -15.16 -13.61
CA GLN A 14 8.79 -15.60 -14.73
C GLN A 14 9.26 -14.45 -15.64
N LYS A 15 9.20 -13.20 -15.19
CA LYS A 15 9.54 -12.01 -15.97
C LYS A 15 10.56 -11.11 -15.30
N PHE A 16 10.55 -11.07 -13.96
CA PHE A 16 11.42 -10.22 -13.18
C PHE A 16 12.47 -11.05 -12.44
N PRO A 17 13.65 -10.49 -12.19
CA PRO A 17 14.61 -11.11 -11.29
C PRO A 17 14.05 -11.13 -9.87
N PRO A 18 14.61 -11.95 -8.96
CA PRO A 18 14.23 -11.98 -7.57
C PRO A 18 14.17 -10.57 -7.00
N PHE A 19 13.07 -10.23 -6.30
CA PHE A 19 12.85 -8.94 -5.64
C PHE A 19 12.93 -7.71 -6.58
N VAL A 20 12.69 -7.90 -7.88
CA VAL A 20 12.84 -6.86 -8.91
C VAL A 20 14.19 -6.16 -8.78
N ASN A 21 15.24 -6.94 -8.56
CA ASN A 21 16.59 -6.45 -8.38
C ASN A 21 17.15 -5.92 -9.72
N LEU A 22 17.56 -4.66 -9.76
CA LEU A 22 18.19 -4.03 -10.94
C LEU A 22 19.71 -4.10 -10.92
N GLY A 23 20.28 -4.63 -9.85
CA GLY A 23 21.74 -4.76 -9.65
C GLY A 23 22.24 -6.18 -9.90
N VAL A 24 23.36 -6.50 -9.31
CA VAL A 24 24.01 -7.81 -9.44
C VAL A 24 23.37 -8.79 -8.46
N LEU A 25 22.86 -9.92 -8.98
CA LEU A 25 22.31 -10.99 -8.14
C LEU A 25 23.38 -11.54 -7.21
N GLY A 26 23.04 -11.73 -5.94
CA GLY A 26 23.94 -12.17 -4.89
C GLY A 26 24.68 -11.05 -4.16
N PHE A 27 24.76 -9.84 -4.76
CA PHE A 27 25.28 -8.64 -4.09
C PHE A 27 24.18 -7.67 -3.68
N ASN A 28 23.17 -7.52 -4.53
CA ASN A 28 22.06 -6.62 -4.29
C ASN A 28 20.79 -7.42 -4.01
N PHE A 29 19.99 -6.93 -3.07
CA PHE A 29 18.75 -7.56 -2.62
C PHE A 29 17.48 -6.88 -3.16
N GLY A 30 17.64 -5.72 -3.82
CA GLY A 30 16.52 -5.00 -4.43
C GLY A 30 15.42 -4.65 -3.43
N MET A 31 14.19 -5.14 -3.67
CA MET A 31 13.02 -4.86 -2.82
C MET A 31 12.80 -5.88 -1.69
N GLN A 32 13.74 -6.79 -1.43
CA GLN A 32 13.58 -7.85 -0.42
C GLN A 32 13.26 -7.30 0.97
N GLY A 33 14.04 -6.32 1.45
CA GLY A 33 13.82 -5.71 2.77
C GLY A 33 12.44 -5.05 2.89
N MET A 34 11.95 -4.45 1.80
CA MET A 34 10.63 -3.83 1.76
C MET A 34 9.51 -4.88 1.78
N GLN A 35 9.73 -6.07 1.20
CA GLN A 35 8.78 -7.17 1.29
C GLN A 35 8.59 -7.63 2.73
N PHE A 36 9.66 -7.75 3.51
CA PHE A 36 9.56 -8.10 4.93
C PHE A 36 8.72 -7.08 5.70
N THR A 37 8.92 -5.80 5.46
CA THR A 37 8.10 -4.75 6.06
C THR A 37 6.63 -4.92 5.68
N ALA A 38 6.31 -5.06 4.40
CA ALA A 38 4.93 -5.23 3.94
C ALA A 38 4.27 -6.48 4.54
N THR A 39 4.98 -7.60 4.63
CA THR A 39 4.47 -8.85 5.22
C THR A 39 4.17 -8.67 6.71
N SER A 40 5.08 -8.03 7.46
CA SER A 40 4.89 -7.75 8.88
C SER A 40 3.70 -6.82 9.12
N THR A 41 3.57 -5.76 8.31
CA THR A 41 2.46 -4.81 8.41
C THR A 41 1.10 -5.47 8.10
N VAL A 42 1.06 -6.37 7.11
CA VAL A 42 -0.16 -7.14 6.81
C VAL A 42 -0.50 -8.12 7.93
N ALA A 43 0.49 -8.77 8.53
CA ALA A 43 0.28 -9.65 9.69
C ALA A 43 -0.31 -8.87 10.89
N GLU A 44 0.18 -7.66 11.16
CA GLU A 44 -0.40 -6.76 12.16
C GLU A 44 -1.87 -6.44 11.85
N ASN A 45 -2.18 -6.11 10.59
CA ASN A 45 -3.56 -5.85 10.18
C ASN A 45 -4.48 -7.07 10.37
N GLN A 46 -3.99 -8.29 10.12
CA GLN A 46 -4.75 -9.50 10.37
C GLN A 46 -5.03 -9.68 11.86
N THR A 47 -4.10 -9.39 12.73
CA THR A 47 -4.30 -9.42 14.18
C THR A 47 -5.37 -8.41 14.61
N MET A 48 -5.38 -7.21 14.03
CA MET A 48 -6.37 -6.15 14.32
C MET A 48 -7.73 -6.39 13.66
N SER A 49 -7.91 -7.44 12.88
CA SER A 49 -9.20 -7.77 12.25
C SER A 49 -10.20 -8.43 13.20
N PHE A 50 -9.79 -8.74 14.43
CA PHE A 50 -10.67 -9.35 15.42
C PHE A 50 -11.78 -8.37 15.85
N PRO A 51 -13.06 -8.77 15.82
CA PRO A 51 -14.16 -7.85 16.07
C PRO A 51 -14.22 -7.40 17.53
N MET A 52 -14.21 -6.09 17.78
CA MET A 52 -14.25 -5.53 19.13
C MET A 52 -15.59 -5.75 19.83
N TYR A 53 -16.68 -5.89 19.10
CA TYR A 53 -18.01 -6.10 19.68
C TYR A 53 -18.20 -7.44 20.40
N VAL A 54 -17.28 -8.39 20.24
CA VAL A 54 -17.30 -9.65 21.00
C VAL A 54 -16.76 -9.48 22.43
N HIS A 55 -16.16 -8.33 22.72
CA HIS A 55 -15.69 -7.99 24.07
C HIS A 55 -16.78 -7.22 24.80
N SER A 56 -17.45 -7.87 25.72
CA SER A 56 -18.40 -7.25 26.64
C SER A 56 -17.77 -7.21 28.03
N ILE A 57 -17.46 -6.00 28.50
CA ILE A 57 -16.86 -5.77 29.82
C ILE A 57 -17.81 -4.86 30.60
N PRO A 58 -18.49 -5.42 31.64
CA PRO A 58 -19.37 -4.63 32.47
C PRO A 58 -18.65 -3.48 33.16
N ASN A 59 -19.31 -2.33 33.25
CA ASN A 59 -18.82 -1.18 33.98
C ASN A 59 -19.98 -0.35 34.57
N ASN A 60 -19.66 0.70 35.32
CA ASN A 60 -20.63 1.59 35.94
C ASN A 60 -21.64 0.84 36.83
N ASN A 61 -21.13 -0.03 37.74
CA ASN A 61 -21.96 -0.89 38.61
C ASN A 61 -22.95 -1.76 37.83
N ASP A 62 -22.45 -2.42 36.76
CA ASP A 62 -23.23 -3.27 35.86
C ASP A 62 -24.39 -2.59 35.12
N ASN A 63 -24.48 -1.26 35.19
CA ASN A 63 -25.45 -0.51 34.41
C ASN A 63 -25.11 -0.49 32.90
N GLN A 64 -23.88 -0.82 32.53
CA GLN A 64 -23.37 -0.98 31.17
C GLN A 64 -22.67 -2.33 31.04
N ASP A 65 -23.44 -3.37 30.81
CA ASP A 65 -22.97 -4.75 30.69
C ASP A 65 -22.70 -5.14 29.22
N ILE A 66 -23.38 -4.49 28.26
CA ILE A 66 -23.19 -4.69 26.83
C ILE A 66 -22.67 -3.40 26.21
N VAL A 67 -21.38 -3.40 25.80
CA VAL A 67 -20.73 -2.23 25.25
C VAL A 67 -20.11 -2.56 23.89
N SER A 68 -20.40 -1.73 22.87
CA SER A 68 -19.92 -1.94 21.50
C SER A 68 -18.42 -1.71 21.32
N MET A 69 -17.74 -1.07 22.27
CA MET A 69 -16.33 -0.70 22.19
C MET A 69 -15.96 0.09 20.92
N GLY A 70 -16.89 0.95 20.46
CA GLY A 70 -16.78 1.67 19.19
C GLY A 70 -15.54 2.54 19.07
N CYS A 71 -15.13 3.22 20.14
CA CYS A 71 -13.90 4.02 20.14
C CYS A 71 -12.65 3.16 19.91
N ASN A 72 -12.56 2.01 20.55
CA ASN A 72 -11.47 1.07 20.37
C ASN A 72 -11.44 0.54 18.92
N ALA A 73 -12.60 0.16 18.37
CA ALA A 73 -12.74 -0.25 16.99
C ALA A 73 -12.28 0.86 16.01
N ALA A 74 -12.65 2.11 16.25
CA ALA A 74 -12.23 3.25 15.43
C ALA A 74 -10.71 3.46 15.47
N LEU A 75 -10.07 3.34 16.62
CA LEU A 75 -8.61 3.46 16.76
C LEU A 75 -7.88 2.33 16.02
N MET A 76 -8.37 1.10 16.13
CA MET A 76 -7.81 -0.04 15.38
C MET A 76 -8.00 0.14 13.88
N THR A 77 -9.19 0.58 13.44
CA THR A 77 -9.46 0.87 12.03
C THR A 77 -8.51 1.94 11.49
N LYS A 78 -8.28 3.01 12.25
CA LYS A 78 -7.29 4.03 11.87
C LYS A 78 -5.91 3.40 11.64
N ARG A 79 -5.45 2.56 12.55
CA ARG A 79 -4.16 1.87 12.41
C ARG A 79 -4.10 0.98 11.16
N VAL A 80 -5.18 0.23 10.87
CA VAL A 80 -5.28 -0.60 9.66
C VAL A 80 -5.21 0.24 8.39
N ILE A 81 -5.81 1.43 8.37
CA ILE A 81 -5.72 2.36 7.24
C ILE A 81 -4.29 2.85 7.08
N ASP A 82 -3.64 3.32 8.14
CA ASP A 82 -2.25 3.80 8.11
C ASP A 82 -1.30 2.70 7.58
N ASN A 83 -1.46 1.48 8.06
CA ASN A 83 -0.72 0.30 7.60
C ASN A 83 -1.01 -0.03 6.11
N SER A 84 -2.23 0.16 5.66
CA SER A 84 -2.61 -0.08 4.27
C SER A 84 -1.92 0.90 3.32
N PHE A 85 -1.80 2.17 3.70
CA PHE A 85 -1.03 3.15 2.93
C PHE A 85 0.46 2.79 2.87
N GLU A 86 1.03 2.23 3.94
CA GLU A 86 2.41 1.75 3.93
C GLU A 86 2.61 0.62 2.92
N VAL A 87 1.75 -0.40 2.94
CA VAL A 87 1.80 -1.52 2.00
C VAL A 87 1.61 -1.05 0.55
N LEU A 88 0.69 -0.12 0.30
CA LEU A 88 0.48 0.48 -1.02
C LEU A 88 1.71 1.26 -1.50
N ALA A 89 2.38 1.98 -0.61
CA ALA A 89 3.62 2.69 -0.94
C ALA A 89 4.73 1.71 -1.34
N ILE A 90 4.91 0.62 -0.61
CA ILE A 90 5.87 -0.44 -0.96
C ILE A 90 5.52 -1.07 -2.31
N GLN A 91 4.24 -1.35 -2.56
CA GLN A 91 3.78 -1.88 -3.84
C GLN A 91 4.10 -0.91 -4.98
N MET A 92 3.86 0.39 -4.80
CA MET A 92 4.17 1.41 -5.80
C MET A 92 5.69 1.46 -6.08
N MET A 93 6.53 1.47 -5.04
CA MET A 93 7.99 1.42 -5.20
C MET A 93 8.42 0.21 -6.04
N THR A 94 7.82 -0.95 -5.79
CA THR A 94 8.09 -2.19 -6.53
C THR A 94 7.65 -2.09 -7.98
N VAL A 95 6.46 -1.57 -8.25
CA VAL A 95 5.94 -1.38 -9.62
C VAL A 95 6.83 -0.43 -10.41
N LEU A 96 7.29 0.66 -9.81
CA LEU A 96 8.22 1.59 -10.47
C LEU A 96 9.53 0.91 -10.85
N GLN A 97 10.13 0.11 -9.95
CA GLN A 97 11.33 -0.65 -10.25
C GLN A 97 11.08 -1.69 -11.37
N ALA A 98 9.89 -2.31 -11.39
CA ALA A 98 9.50 -3.25 -12.44
C ALA A 98 9.36 -2.57 -13.81
N ILE A 99 8.77 -1.37 -13.87
CA ILE A 99 8.66 -0.56 -15.09
C ILE A 99 10.05 -0.23 -15.63
N ASP A 100 10.97 0.17 -14.75
CA ASP A 100 12.35 0.48 -15.15
C ASP A 100 13.12 -0.76 -15.64
N TYR A 101 12.89 -1.91 -15.01
CA TYR A 101 13.47 -3.16 -15.47
C TYR A 101 13.02 -3.52 -16.87
N LEU A 102 11.72 -3.42 -17.14
CA LEU A 102 11.14 -3.70 -18.45
C LEU A 102 11.41 -2.61 -19.49
N LYS A 103 11.91 -1.44 -19.07
CA LYS A 103 12.11 -0.27 -19.95
C LYS A 103 10.88 0.08 -20.77
N CYS A 104 9.70 0.04 -20.14
CA CYS A 104 8.41 0.21 -20.82
C CYS A 104 7.67 1.51 -20.46
N THR A 105 8.38 2.55 -20.09
CA THR A 105 7.83 3.86 -19.76
C THR A 105 7.05 4.51 -20.91
N ASP A 106 7.47 4.25 -22.14
CA ASP A 106 6.83 4.70 -23.38
C ASP A 106 5.49 4.02 -23.68
N ARG A 107 5.22 2.89 -23.00
CA ARG A 107 3.99 2.10 -23.14
C ARG A 107 2.96 2.39 -22.07
N LEU A 108 3.24 3.29 -21.15
CA LEU A 108 2.30 3.69 -20.10
C LEU A 108 1.22 4.61 -20.67
N SER A 109 0.00 4.53 -20.14
CA SER A 109 -1.03 5.54 -20.43
C SER A 109 -0.59 6.92 -19.91
N SER A 110 -1.20 7.99 -20.41
CA SER A 110 -0.90 9.38 -19.99
C SER A 110 -0.99 9.54 -18.48
N GLU A 111 -2.04 9.01 -17.86
CA GLU A 111 -2.27 9.08 -16.42
C GLU A 111 -1.21 8.29 -15.63
N THR A 112 -0.94 7.05 -16.06
CA THR A 112 0.06 6.21 -15.41
C THR A 112 1.47 6.79 -15.56
N HIS A 113 1.78 7.37 -16.73
CA HIS A 113 3.06 8.04 -16.96
C HIS A 113 3.20 9.28 -16.08
N HIS A 114 2.13 10.04 -15.88
CA HIS A 114 2.13 11.17 -14.96
C HIS A 114 2.43 10.71 -13.52
N ILE A 115 1.72 9.71 -13.01
CA ILE A 115 1.96 9.12 -11.67
C ILE A 115 3.41 8.61 -11.55
N TYR A 116 3.89 7.88 -12.56
CA TYR A 116 5.27 7.41 -12.60
C TYR A 116 6.25 8.57 -12.44
N THR A 117 6.08 9.65 -13.20
CA THR A 117 6.97 10.80 -13.19
C THR A 117 6.95 11.52 -11.84
N GLU A 118 5.76 11.72 -11.25
CA GLU A 118 5.64 12.39 -9.95
C GLU A 118 6.29 11.58 -8.81
N ILE A 119 6.02 10.28 -8.77
CA ILE A 119 6.58 9.46 -7.70
C ILE A 119 8.08 9.23 -7.89
N ARG A 120 8.59 9.24 -9.12
CA ARG A 120 10.03 9.18 -9.38
C ARG A 120 10.81 10.41 -8.86
N LYS A 121 10.18 11.55 -8.70
CA LYS A 121 10.76 12.71 -8.00
C LYS A 121 10.98 12.44 -6.51
N ILE A 122 10.11 11.62 -5.90
CA ILE A 122 10.16 11.24 -4.48
C ILE A 122 11.08 10.03 -4.26
N PHE A 123 10.98 9.05 -5.14
CA PHE A 123 11.68 7.77 -5.09
C PHE A 123 12.49 7.57 -6.39
N PRO A 124 13.75 7.98 -6.43
CA PRO A 124 14.62 7.75 -7.56
C PRO A 124 14.88 6.26 -7.81
N LYS A 125 15.10 5.90 -9.07
CA LYS A 125 15.56 4.56 -9.44
C LYS A 125 16.83 4.21 -8.65
N PHE A 126 16.89 3.00 -8.13
CA PHE A 126 18.09 2.53 -7.43
C PHE A 126 18.55 1.17 -7.97
N ILE A 127 19.85 0.94 -7.87
CA ILE A 127 20.54 -0.30 -8.20
C ILE A 127 21.20 -0.85 -6.94
N GLU A 128 21.93 0.02 -6.23
CA GLU A 128 22.59 -0.32 -4.98
C GLU A 128 21.63 -0.28 -3.79
N ASP A 129 21.78 -1.23 -2.88
CA ASP A 129 20.98 -1.31 -1.69
C ASP A 129 21.30 -0.16 -0.74
N LYS A 130 20.24 0.55 -0.34
CA LYS A 130 20.29 1.65 0.62
C LYS A 130 19.01 1.64 1.45
N PRO A 131 19.05 2.13 2.70
CA PRO A 131 17.84 2.27 3.51
C PRO A 131 16.78 3.09 2.78
N LYS A 132 15.56 2.55 2.65
CA LYS A 132 14.44 3.14 1.89
C LYS A 132 13.30 3.67 2.76
N TYR A 133 13.44 3.62 4.08
CA TYR A 133 12.37 4.04 4.99
C TYR A 133 11.94 5.51 4.81
N LYS A 134 12.89 6.41 4.47
CA LYS A 134 12.55 7.82 4.19
C LYS A 134 11.77 7.98 2.90
N ASP A 135 12.12 7.23 1.87
CA ASP A 135 11.40 7.25 0.59
C ASP A 135 10.00 6.66 0.78
N LEU A 136 9.89 5.56 1.53
CA LEU A 136 8.61 4.95 1.89
C LEU A 136 7.70 5.94 2.63
N GLU A 137 8.21 6.63 3.65
CA GLU A 137 7.44 7.62 4.40
C GLU A 137 6.95 8.77 3.52
N ARG A 138 7.78 9.25 2.58
CA ARG A 138 7.41 10.31 1.65
C ARG A 138 6.31 9.88 0.69
N ILE A 139 6.39 8.67 0.13
CA ILE A 139 5.35 8.12 -0.75
C ILE A 139 4.05 7.92 0.02
N ARG A 140 4.12 7.36 1.23
CA ARG A 140 2.95 7.20 2.10
C ARG A 140 2.25 8.54 2.32
N LYS A 141 3.00 9.57 2.72
CA LYS A 141 2.46 10.94 2.91
C LYS A 141 1.91 11.55 1.62
N TYR A 142 2.52 11.23 0.49
CA TYR A 142 2.00 11.65 -0.81
C TYR A 142 0.61 11.04 -1.05
N PHE A 143 0.43 9.74 -0.83
CA PHE A 143 -0.88 9.10 -0.99
C PHE A 143 -1.94 9.61 -0.01
N GLU A 144 -1.56 9.87 1.25
CA GLU A 144 -2.48 10.38 2.27
C GLU A 144 -3.01 11.79 1.96
N LYS A 145 -2.22 12.60 1.23
CA LYS A 145 -2.51 14.02 0.98
C LYS A 145 -2.96 14.33 -0.42
N SER A 146 -2.72 13.42 -1.36
CA SER A 146 -3.05 13.65 -2.77
C SER A 146 -4.48 13.25 -3.05
N ASP A 147 -5.18 14.10 -3.78
CA ASP A 147 -6.46 13.72 -4.36
C ASP A 147 -6.26 12.55 -5.33
N PRO A 148 -7.21 11.60 -5.41
CA PRO A 148 -7.14 10.51 -6.36
C PRO A 148 -6.99 11.06 -7.77
N VAL A 149 -5.89 10.72 -8.45
CA VAL A 149 -5.63 11.15 -9.84
C VAL A 149 -6.69 10.62 -10.81
N ILE A 150 -7.34 9.52 -10.45
CA ILE A 150 -8.49 8.99 -11.16
C ILE A 150 -9.75 9.59 -10.54
N SER A 151 -10.16 10.76 -11.03
CA SER A 151 -11.54 11.19 -10.85
C SER A 151 -12.41 10.19 -11.62
N PHE A 152 -13.02 9.23 -10.93
CA PHE A 152 -14.19 8.58 -11.48
C PHE A 152 -15.19 9.71 -11.77
N LYS A 153 -15.36 10.05 -13.04
CA LYS A 153 -16.52 10.76 -13.49
C LYS A 153 -17.68 9.78 -13.28
N LEU A 154 -18.18 9.72 -12.06
CA LEU A 154 -19.49 9.17 -11.80
C LEU A 154 -20.42 9.94 -12.73
N GLY A 155 -20.94 9.25 -13.75
CA GLY A 155 -21.93 9.83 -14.67
C GLY A 155 -22.96 10.51 -13.79
N LYS A 156 -23.29 11.77 -14.08
CA LYS A 156 -24.35 12.51 -13.39
C LYS A 156 -25.58 11.60 -13.36
N VAL A 157 -25.94 11.11 -12.16
CA VAL A 157 -27.23 10.45 -11.96
C VAL A 157 -28.28 11.46 -12.40
N PRO A 158 -29.15 11.16 -13.38
CA PRO A 158 -30.19 12.08 -13.76
C PRO A 158 -31.05 12.35 -12.52
N GLN A 159 -31.14 13.63 -12.12
CA GLN A 159 -32.11 14.01 -11.10
C GLN A 159 -33.48 13.62 -11.64
N GLN A 160 -34.17 12.69 -10.96
CA GLN A 160 -35.55 12.44 -11.24
C GLN A 160 -36.29 13.74 -10.98
N VAL A 161 -36.82 14.31 -12.05
CA VAL A 161 -37.78 15.43 -11.98
C VAL A 161 -39.04 14.87 -11.37
N ASN A 162 -39.30 15.21 -10.11
CA ASN A 162 -40.60 14.96 -9.48
C ASN A 162 -41.63 15.88 -10.16
N SER A 163 -42.49 15.30 -10.95
CA SER A 163 -43.75 15.89 -11.42
C SER A 163 -44.88 15.55 -10.48
#